data_cbca7d1a8bebee9cf836eed403066c9c
#
_entry.id   cbca7d1a8bebee9cf836eed403066c9c
#
_cell.length_a   1.000
_cell.length_b   1.000
_cell.length_c   1.000
_cell.angle_alpha   90.00
_cell.angle_beta   90.00
_cell.angle_gamma   90.00
#
_symmetry.space_group_name_H-M   'P 1'
#
loop_
_entity.id
_entity.type
_entity.pdbx_description
1 polymer ?
#
loop_
_entity_poly.entity_id
_entity_poly.type
_entity_poly.pdbx_seq_one_letter_code
_entity_poly.pdbx_strand_id
1 'polypeptide(L)'
;MITFRSAGTRGPIARVPDDAMAKRRWPAEIIALLVAALLLGVGLTYVMTQYQRPSLDRFGISDPELITKSAKVQASELAAMKAIGITSVRLDADWGGVQYAGPKTFAWAPLDQVVRSAHAKGMSVDLIIDGCPGWAAKAGTSGDVSPTPASPAQFATWAAEVAARYAPGGVRMFEIWNEPNRVGFWSPKPDPAAYTADLKAAYASIKRAAPSALVISGGLAPEANDGTNINAVDFLQAMYADGAQGSFDAVGYHPYSYPALPDSYQSWSGWSQMDQTRPSIRSVMTSNGDAAKQVWITEVGAPSSGPDGVGRAAQAAALSEAIVGARTISWIGGLYVYTWQDEGTGPSNYVDWFGLLTARGTPKPAYAAVAAALGRCGRTHRCISRAADR
;
A
#
# COMPACT_ATOMS: atom_id res chain seq x y z
N MET A 1 -33.82 72.37 -43.98
CA MET A 1 -33.10 73.65 -44.31
C MET A 1 -32.08 73.86 -43.22
N ILE A 2 -30.84 73.60 -43.53
CA ILE A 2 -29.59 74.23 -43.14
C ILE A 2 -28.44 73.29 -43.49
N THR A 3 -27.77 73.69 -44.53
CA THR A 3 -26.56 73.12 -45.12
C THR A 3 -25.35 73.52 -44.28
N PHE A 4 -24.43 72.60 -44.03
CA PHE A 4 -23.05 72.93 -43.68
C PHE A 4 -22.07 72.18 -44.61
N ARG A 5 -21.25 72.99 -45.23
CA ARG A 5 -20.17 72.59 -46.17
C ARG A 5 -18.97 72.06 -45.41
N SER A 6 -18.37 71.03 -45.98
CA SER A 6 -17.08 70.51 -45.59
C SER A 6 -15.96 71.31 -46.22
N ALA A 7 -14.88 71.45 -45.49
CA ALA A 7 -13.53 71.69 -46.04
C ALA A 7 -12.55 71.04 -45.02
N GLY A 8 -11.87 70.01 -45.44
CA GLY A 8 -10.86 69.35 -44.60
C GLY A 8 -9.80 68.69 -45.51
N THR A 9 -8.71 69.33 -45.63
CA THR A 9 -7.49 68.96 -46.33
C THR A 9 -6.87 67.71 -45.69
N ARG A 10 -6.69 66.65 -46.50
CA ARG A 10 -5.91 65.45 -46.10
C ARG A 10 -4.43 65.77 -46.26
N GLY A 11 -3.70 65.77 -45.12
CA GLY A 11 -2.24 65.74 -45.10
C GLY A 11 -1.71 64.31 -45.41
N PRO A 12 -0.50 64.17 -45.90
CA PRO A 12 0.04 62.88 -46.32
C PRO A 12 0.33 61.98 -45.11
N ILE A 13 -0.18 60.76 -45.13
CA ILE A 13 0.12 59.70 -44.18
C ILE A 13 1.57 59.29 -44.43
N ALA A 14 2.45 59.55 -43.47
CA ALA A 14 3.79 59.02 -43.48
C ALA A 14 3.76 57.49 -43.35
N ARG A 15 4.28 56.77 -44.37
CA ARG A 15 4.52 55.33 -44.30
C ARG A 15 5.62 55.07 -43.26
N VAL A 16 5.30 54.33 -42.24
CA VAL A 16 6.28 53.73 -41.31
C VAL A 16 7.01 52.64 -42.10
N PRO A 17 8.34 52.57 -42.06
CA PRO A 17 9.09 51.53 -42.75
C PRO A 17 8.82 50.17 -42.07
N ASP A 18 8.53 49.15 -42.91
CA ASP A 18 8.25 47.78 -42.53
C ASP A 18 9.48 46.95 -42.05
N ASP A 19 10.57 47.59 -41.69
CA ASP A 19 11.86 46.92 -41.44
C ASP A 19 12.29 46.83 -39.96
N ALA A 20 11.37 46.84 -39.00
CA ALA A 20 11.73 46.79 -37.59
C ALA A 20 11.32 45.53 -36.82
N MET A 21 10.95 44.44 -37.48
CA MET A 21 10.82 43.12 -36.83
C MET A 21 11.74 42.06 -37.44
N ALA A 22 13.05 42.30 -37.36
CA ALA A 22 14.02 41.24 -37.53
C ALA A 22 13.79 40.20 -36.41
N LYS A 23 13.13 39.10 -36.75
CA LYS A 23 13.00 37.92 -35.88
C LYS A 23 14.40 37.50 -35.47
N ARG A 24 14.82 37.81 -34.23
CA ARG A 24 16.05 37.31 -33.62
C ARG A 24 15.92 35.78 -33.56
N ARG A 25 16.45 35.09 -34.57
CA ARG A 25 16.62 33.63 -34.53
C ARG A 25 17.78 33.36 -33.56
N TRP A 26 17.51 32.71 -32.49
CA TRP A 26 18.55 32.20 -31.61
C TRP A 26 19.41 31.19 -32.38
N PRO A 27 20.75 31.23 -32.20
CA PRO A 27 21.61 30.20 -32.78
C PRO A 27 21.14 28.81 -32.36
N ALA A 28 21.15 27.87 -33.31
CA ALA A 28 20.68 26.49 -33.04
C ALA A 28 21.40 25.84 -31.82
N GLU A 29 22.66 26.23 -31.61
CA GLU A 29 23.47 25.80 -30.52
C GLU A 29 22.94 26.28 -29.12
N ILE A 30 22.41 27.50 -29.06
CA ILE A 30 21.82 28.03 -27.81
C ILE A 30 20.49 27.32 -27.53
N ILE A 31 19.69 27.04 -28.58
CA ILE A 31 18.44 26.27 -28.39
C ILE A 31 18.75 24.85 -27.93
N ALA A 32 19.78 24.19 -28.52
CA ALA A 32 20.20 22.86 -28.10
C ALA A 32 20.69 22.82 -26.66
N LEU A 33 21.45 23.82 -26.21
CA LEU A 33 21.90 23.91 -24.83
C LEU A 33 20.75 24.15 -23.84
N LEU A 34 19.76 24.96 -24.20
CA LEU A 34 18.57 25.22 -23.37
C LEU A 34 17.69 23.96 -23.25
N VAL A 35 17.53 23.22 -24.35
CA VAL A 35 16.80 21.95 -24.34
C VAL A 35 17.55 20.88 -23.52
N ALA A 36 18.87 20.78 -23.66
CA ALA A 36 19.67 19.88 -22.85
C ALA A 36 19.62 20.24 -21.35
N ALA A 37 19.68 21.54 -21.00
CA ALA A 37 19.53 21.99 -19.61
C ALA A 37 18.13 21.71 -19.04
N LEU A 38 17.08 21.87 -19.86
CA LEU A 38 15.70 21.55 -19.49
C LEU A 38 15.53 20.04 -19.25
N LEU A 39 16.08 19.20 -20.14
CA LEU A 39 16.03 17.74 -20.01
C LEU A 39 16.84 17.25 -18.81
N LEU A 40 18.00 17.87 -18.54
CA LEU A 40 18.79 17.59 -17.34
C LEU A 40 18.05 18.05 -16.07
N GLY A 41 17.41 19.22 -16.10
CA GLY A 41 16.61 19.73 -14.99
C GLY A 41 15.39 18.86 -14.70
N VAL A 42 14.67 18.40 -15.74
CA VAL A 42 13.54 17.47 -15.61
C VAL A 42 14.03 16.09 -15.17
N GLY A 43 15.16 15.61 -15.69
CA GLY A 43 15.78 14.37 -15.25
C GLY A 43 16.22 14.42 -13.79
N LEU A 44 16.85 15.53 -13.37
CA LEU A 44 17.29 15.71 -11.98
C LEU A 44 16.12 15.85 -11.01
N THR A 45 15.07 16.60 -11.37
CA THR A 45 13.83 16.69 -10.57
C THR A 45 13.11 15.33 -10.51
N TYR A 46 13.04 14.58 -11.60
CA TYR A 46 12.49 13.23 -11.62
C TYR A 46 13.27 12.28 -10.72
N VAL A 47 14.62 12.29 -10.80
CA VAL A 47 15.50 11.50 -9.93
C VAL A 47 15.36 11.95 -8.48
N MET A 48 15.34 13.27 -8.19
CA MET A 48 15.21 13.77 -6.82
C MET A 48 13.82 13.49 -6.21
N THR A 49 12.75 13.46 -7.00
CA THR A 49 11.42 13.05 -6.51
C THR A 49 11.35 11.54 -6.25
N GLN A 50 12.13 10.74 -6.98
CA GLN A 50 12.23 9.30 -6.71
C GLN A 50 13.14 8.99 -5.50
N TYR A 51 14.09 9.87 -5.17
CA TYR A 51 14.99 9.75 -4.00
C TYR A 51 14.52 10.51 -2.75
N GLN A 52 13.31 11.04 -2.70
CA GLN A 52 12.75 11.42 -1.42
C GLN A 52 12.70 10.15 -0.56
N ARG A 53 13.62 10.05 0.41
CA ARG A 53 13.51 9.04 1.47
C ARG A 53 12.10 9.16 2.01
N PRO A 54 11.28 8.11 1.93
CA PRO A 54 9.92 8.22 2.43
C PRO A 54 10.00 8.65 3.90
N SER A 55 9.11 9.55 4.28
CA SER A 55 8.95 9.99 5.65
C SER A 55 8.79 8.79 6.59
N LEU A 56 9.02 8.98 7.89
CA LEU A 56 8.87 7.96 8.93
C LEU A 56 7.43 7.38 9.05
N ASP A 57 6.52 7.79 8.20
CA ASP A 57 5.12 7.32 8.11
C ASP A 57 4.98 5.93 7.45
N ARG A 58 6.04 5.11 7.56
CA ARG A 58 6.21 3.83 6.84
C ARG A 58 5.99 2.60 7.70
N PHE A 59 5.76 2.78 9.01
CA PHE A 59 5.57 1.67 9.92
C PHE A 59 4.17 1.71 10.50
N GLY A 60 3.41 0.67 10.20
CA GLY A 60 2.01 0.54 10.53
C GLY A 60 1.66 -0.70 11.34
N ILE A 61 0.39 -0.76 11.68
CA ILE A 61 -0.30 -1.96 12.17
C ILE A 61 -1.37 -2.34 11.15
N SER A 62 -1.41 -3.61 10.74
CA SER A 62 -2.56 -4.23 10.10
C SER A 62 -3.47 -4.74 11.23
N ASP A 63 -4.62 -4.09 11.43
CA ASP A 63 -5.58 -4.44 12.49
C ASP A 63 -7.01 -4.44 11.91
N PRO A 64 -7.46 -5.57 11.35
CA PRO A 64 -8.79 -5.70 10.79
C PRO A 64 -9.89 -5.49 11.83
N GLU A 65 -9.62 -5.79 13.10
CA GLU A 65 -10.59 -5.65 14.18
C GLU A 65 -10.83 -4.18 14.60
N LEU A 66 -9.95 -3.25 14.24
CA LEU A 66 -10.07 -1.86 14.66
C LEU A 66 -11.37 -1.22 14.20
N ILE A 67 -11.88 -1.60 13.01
CA ILE A 67 -13.13 -1.08 12.45
C ILE A 67 -14.37 -1.47 13.28
N THR A 68 -14.31 -2.61 13.98
CA THR A 68 -15.44 -3.12 14.78
C THR A 68 -15.56 -2.42 16.14
N LYS A 69 -14.50 -1.72 16.56
CA LYS A 69 -14.39 -1.12 17.91
C LYS A 69 -15.13 0.23 17.97
N SER A 70 -15.57 0.61 19.18
CA SER A 70 -16.17 1.93 19.41
C SER A 70 -15.14 3.06 19.17
N ALA A 71 -15.60 4.26 18.79
CA ALA A 71 -14.74 5.44 18.58
C ALA A 71 -13.82 5.74 19.78
N LYS A 72 -14.28 5.51 21.01
CA LYS A 72 -13.46 5.69 22.23
C LYS A 72 -12.31 4.69 22.29
N VAL A 73 -12.57 3.42 21.98
CA VAL A 73 -11.54 2.37 21.94
C VAL A 73 -10.56 2.63 20.81
N GLN A 74 -11.05 2.91 19.60
CA GLN A 74 -10.20 3.30 18.46
C GLN A 74 -9.26 4.45 18.82
N ALA A 75 -9.77 5.53 19.40
CA ALA A 75 -8.98 6.69 19.80
C ALA A 75 -7.89 6.34 20.85
N SER A 76 -8.18 5.42 21.76
CA SER A 76 -7.22 4.95 22.77
C SER A 76 -6.12 4.08 22.17
N GLU A 77 -6.49 3.10 21.34
CA GLU A 77 -5.54 2.18 20.71
C GLU A 77 -4.64 2.90 19.72
N LEU A 78 -5.21 3.76 18.86
CA LEU A 78 -4.43 4.59 17.93
C LEU A 78 -3.45 5.52 18.65
N ALA A 79 -3.83 6.06 19.82
CA ALA A 79 -2.91 6.85 20.63
C ALA A 79 -1.78 5.99 21.21
N ALA A 80 -2.07 4.75 21.65
CA ALA A 80 -1.07 3.82 22.16
C ALA A 80 -0.13 3.33 21.04
N MET A 81 -0.65 3.03 19.84
CA MET A 81 0.15 2.72 18.64
C MET A 81 1.11 3.86 18.31
N LYS A 82 0.61 5.08 18.27
CA LYS A 82 1.44 6.26 18.00
C LYS A 82 2.53 6.48 19.06
N ALA A 83 2.24 6.20 20.33
CA ALA A 83 3.22 6.34 21.41
C ALA A 83 4.44 5.44 21.24
N ILE A 84 4.32 4.28 20.62
CA ILE A 84 5.43 3.38 20.31
C ILE A 84 6.07 3.62 18.92
N GLY A 85 5.61 4.63 18.18
CA GLY A 85 6.20 5.02 16.90
C GLY A 85 5.49 4.51 15.65
N ILE A 86 4.35 3.85 15.80
CA ILE A 86 3.47 3.49 14.68
C ILE A 86 2.82 4.77 14.15
N THR A 87 2.81 4.92 12.84
CA THR A 87 2.36 6.14 12.15
C THR A 87 1.27 5.88 11.13
N SER A 88 0.97 4.61 10.86
CA SER A 88 -0.04 4.19 9.89
C SER A 88 -0.87 3.02 10.42
N VAL A 89 -2.08 2.87 9.87
CA VAL A 89 -2.91 1.66 10.04
C VAL A 89 -3.36 1.15 8.69
N ARG A 90 -3.43 -0.17 8.53
CA ARG A 90 -3.94 -0.87 7.36
C ARG A 90 -5.30 -1.45 7.71
N LEU A 91 -6.32 -1.12 6.93
CA LEU A 91 -7.73 -1.38 7.21
C LEU A 91 -8.44 -1.85 5.94
N ASP A 92 -9.46 -2.69 6.10
CA ASP A 92 -10.25 -3.18 4.99
C ASP A 92 -11.36 -2.19 4.60
N ALA A 93 -11.39 -1.82 3.33
CA ALA A 93 -12.55 -1.26 2.67
C ALA A 93 -13.30 -2.42 2.01
N ASP A 94 -13.90 -3.28 2.84
CA ASP A 94 -14.63 -4.47 2.41
C ASP A 94 -15.86 -4.11 1.59
N TRP A 95 -15.83 -4.44 0.30
CA TRP A 95 -16.93 -4.22 -0.62
C TRP A 95 -18.19 -4.96 -0.18
N GLY A 96 -18.02 -6.20 0.26
CA GLY A 96 -19.11 -7.04 0.77
C GLY A 96 -19.79 -6.44 1.98
N GLY A 97 -19.02 -5.86 2.89
CA GLY A 97 -19.53 -5.20 4.10
C GLY A 97 -20.18 -3.84 3.82
N VAL A 98 -19.60 -3.05 2.93
CA VAL A 98 -20.13 -1.71 2.62
C VAL A 98 -21.32 -1.74 1.67
N GLN A 99 -21.31 -2.58 0.65
CA GLN A 99 -22.40 -2.72 -0.34
C GLN A 99 -23.18 -4.03 -0.24
N TYR A 100 -23.34 -4.58 0.96
CA TYR A 100 -24.00 -5.88 1.18
C TYR A 100 -25.40 -5.98 0.56
N ALA A 101 -26.17 -4.87 0.56
CA ALA A 101 -27.58 -4.85 0.13
C ALA A 101 -27.77 -4.52 -1.37
N GLY A 102 -26.68 -4.29 -2.12
CA GLY A 102 -26.74 -4.00 -3.54
C GLY A 102 -25.97 -2.75 -3.97
N PRO A 103 -25.84 -2.51 -5.29
CA PRO A 103 -24.90 -1.55 -5.85
C PRO A 103 -25.20 -0.07 -5.56
N LYS A 104 -26.38 0.23 -5.01
CA LYS A 104 -26.81 1.61 -4.69
C LYS A 104 -26.88 1.87 -3.19
N THR A 105 -26.57 0.89 -2.35
CA THR A 105 -26.68 1.00 -0.89
C THR A 105 -25.31 0.90 -0.25
N PHE A 106 -24.92 1.93 0.51
CA PHE A 106 -23.60 2.02 1.12
C PHE A 106 -23.69 2.16 2.64
N ALA A 107 -23.03 1.28 3.37
CA ALA A 107 -22.89 1.29 4.81
C ALA A 107 -21.52 1.85 5.23
N TRP A 108 -21.22 3.08 4.86
CA TRP A 108 -19.90 3.69 5.09
C TRP A 108 -19.56 3.99 6.55
N ALA A 109 -20.57 4.06 7.44
CA ALA A 109 -20.39 4.62 8.77
C ALA A 109 -19.26 4.00 9.60
N PRO A 110 -19.05 2.66 9.64
CA PRO A 110 -17.93 2.08 10.39
C PRO A 110 -16.58 2.48 9.83
N LEU A 111 -16.41 2.42 8.50
CA LEU A 111 -15.14 2.78 7.83
C LEU A 111 -14.86 4.28 7.97
N ASP A 112 -15.88 5.14 7.80
CA ASP A 112 -15.76 6.59 8.06
C ASP A 112 -15.29 6.88 9.48
N GLN A 113 -15.81 6.15 10.46
CA GLN A 113 -15.47 6.36 11.86
C GLN A 113 -14.00 6.03 12.11
N VAL A 114 -13.51 4.87 11.66
CA VAL A 114 -12.14 4.44 11.93
C VAL A 114 -11.13 5.31 11.18
N VAL A 115 -11.40 5.69 9.93
CA VAL A 115 -10.54 6.62 9.16
C VAL A 115 -10.46 7.99 9.85
N ARG A 116 -11.59 8.54 10.30
CA ARG A 116 -11.59 9.80 11.07
C ARG A 116 -10.82 9.66 12.38
N SER A 117 -10.94 8.53 13.08
CA SER A 117 -10.22 8.27 14.33
C SER A 117 -8.71 8.22 14.11
N ALA A 118 -8.23 7.59 13.02
CA ALA A 118 -6.83 7.54 12.64
C ALA A 118 -6.29 8.94 12.29
N HIS A 119 -6.99 9.68 11.43
CA HIS A 119 -6.58 11.04 11.04
C HIS A 119 -6.58 12.00 12.24
N ALA A 120 -7.54 11.89 13.16
CA ALA A 120 -7.56 12.69 14.40
C ALA A 120 -6.32 12.47 15.29
N LYS A 121 -5.64 11.31 15.14
CA LYS A 121 -4.36 11.02 15.77
C LYS A 121 -3.16 11.37 14.89
N GLY A 122 -3.38 11.92 13.69
CA GLY A 122 -2.33 12.19 12.72
C GLY A 122 -1.63 10.93 12.25
N MET A 123 -2.39 9.84 12.04
CA MET A 123 -1.93 8.59 11.46
C MET A 123 -2.40 8.50 10.01
N SER A 124 -1.54 7.95 9.16
CA SER A 124 -1.90 7.60 7.80
C SER A 124 -2.77 6.35 7.78
N VAL A 125 -3.51 6.17 6.68
CA VAL A 125 -4.33 4.99 6.47
C VAL A 125 -3.96 4.37 5.13
N ASP A 126 -3.75 3.07 5.12
CA ASP A 126 -3.73 2.21 3.94
C ASP A 126 -5.08 1.48 3.88
N LEU A 127 -5.82 1.66 2.79
CA LEU A 127 -7.11 1.00 2.59
C LEU A 127 -6.96 -0.16 1.62
N ILE A 128 -7.21 -1.36 2.12
CA ILE A 128 -7.33 -2.56 1.27
C ILE A 128 -8.71 -2.48 0.59
N ILE A 129 -8.70 -2.48 -0.71
CA ILE A 129 -9.93 -2.56 -1.52
C ILE A 129 -10.13 -4.01 -1.90
N ASP A 130 -10.98 -4.69 -1.18
CA ASP A 130 -11.24 -6.12 -1.35
C ASP A 130 -12.68 -6.51 -1.03
N GLY A 131 -12.90 -7.81 -0.81
CA GLY A 131 -14.21 -8.37 -0.62
C GLY A 131 -15.05 -8.33 -1.89
N CYS A 132 -16.08 -9.12 -1.96
CA CYS A 132 -17.03 -9.07 -3.06
C CYS A 132 -18.41 -9.46 -2.55
N PRO A 133 -19.43 -8.57 -2.66
CA PRO A 133 -20.77 -8.91 -2.25
C PRO A 133 -21.35 -9.98 -3.18
N GLY A 134 -22.21 -10.86 -2.65
CA GLY A 134 -22.77 -11.96 -3.41
C GLY A 134 -23.49 -11.55 -4.69
N TRP A 135 -24.06 -10.32 -4.76
CA TRP A 135 -24.70 -9.81 -5.98
C TRP A 135 -23.72 -9.44 -7.10
N ALA A 136 -22.44 -9.22 -6.79
CA ALA A 136 -21.37 -8.92 -7.75
C ALA A 136 -20.40 -10.09 -7.96
N ALA A 137 -20.60 -11.17 -7.24
CA ALA A 137 -19.73 -12.33 -7.26
C ALA A 137 -19.83 -13.12 -8.57
N LYS A 138 -18.71 -13.72 -8.96
CA LYS A 138 -18.65 -14.68 -10.06
C LYS A 138 -19.63 -15.82 -9.80
N ALA A 139 -20.32 -16.27 -10.84
CA ALA A 139 -21.28 -17.35 -10.72
C ALA A 139 -20.67 -18.59 -10.05
N GLY A 140 -21.35 -19.11 -9.04
CA GLY A 140 -20.89 -20.27 -8.26
C GLY A 140 -19.98 -19.95 -7.06
N THR A 141 -19.58 -18.68 -6.86
CA THR A 141 -18.72 -18.28 -5.73
C THR A 141 -19.42 -17.41 -4.69
N SER A 142 -20.68 -17.02 -4.91
CA SER A 142 -21.39 -16.08 -4.04
C SER A 142 -21.61 -16.54 -2.60
N GLY A 143 -21.45 -17.82 -2.33
CA GLY A 143 -21.52 -18.43 -0.99
C GLY A 143 -20.16 -18.76 -0.39
N ASP A 144 -19.05 -18.46 -1.09
CA ASP A 144 -17.71 -18.72 -0.61
C ASP A 144 -17.28 -17.68 0.44
N VAL A 145 -16.22 -18.00 1.20
CA VAL A 145 -15.67 -17.10 2.23
C VAL A 145 -15.16 -15.81 1.60
N SER A 146 -14.52 -15.88 0.44
CA SER A 146 -13.99 -14.72 -0.30
C SER A 146 -14.37 -14.84 -1.77
N PRO A 147 -15.61 -14.52 -2.12
CA PRO A 147 -16.06 -14.60 -3.51
C PRO A 147 -15.31 -13.59 -4.36
N THR A 148 -15.04 -13.96 -5.62
CA THR A 148 -14.34 -13.10 -6.57
C THR A 148 -15.30 -12.27 -7.40
N PRO A 149 -14.91 -11.07 -7.87
CA PRO A 149 -15.74 -10.25 -8.74
C PRO A 149 -16.07 -10.96 -10.05
N ALA A 150 -17.32 -10.85 -10.49
CA ALA A 150 -17.74 -11.32 -11.80
C ALA A 150 -17.25 -10.43 -12.94
N SER A 151 -16.93 -9.18 -12.63
CA SER A 151 -16.56 -8.16 -13.60
C SER A 151 -15.51 -7.19 -13.06
N PRO A 152 -14.33 -7.08 -13.71
CA PRO A 152 -13.34 -6.06 -13.38
C PRO A 152 -13.90 -4.63 -13.42
N ALA A 153 -14.88 -4.34 -14.28
CA ALA A 153 -15.50 -3.02 -14.36
C ALA A 153 -16.34 -2.69 -13.12
N GLN A 154 -17.01 -3.69 -12.53
CA GLN A 154 -17.78 -3.49 -11.29
C GLN A 154 -16.81 -3.28 -10.11
N PHE A 155 -15.76 -4.07 -10.01
CA PHE A 155 -14.73 -3.90 -9.00
C PHE A 155 -14.02 -2.54 -9.13
N ALA A 156 -13.71 -2.10 -10.35
CA ALA A 156 -13.17 -0.78 -10.63
C ALA A 156 -14.10 0.37 -10.21
N THR A 157 -15.41 0.17 -10.33
CA THR A 157 -16.41 1.15 -9.85
C THR A 157 -16.35 1.25 -8.33
N TRP A 158 -16.30 0.12 -7.62
CA TRP A 158 -16.10 0.09 -6.18
C TRP A 158 -14.80 0.78 -5.76
N ALA A 159 -13.67 0.46 -6.42
CA ALA A 159 -12.38 1.07 -6.14
C ALA A 159 -12.40 2.60 -6.35
N ALA A 160 -13.12 3.08 -7.36
CA ALA A 160 -13.33 4.52 -7.61
C ALA A 160 -14.13 5.19 -6.49
N GLU A 161 -15.20 4.55 -6.00
CA GLU A 161 -16.02 5.05 -4.89
C GLU A 161 -15.20 5.20 -3.60
N VAL A 162 -14.38 4.19 -3.27
CA VAL A 162 -13.48 4.25 -2.11
C VAL A 162 -12.48 5.40 -2.27
N ALA A 163 -11.80 5.49 -3.42
CA ALA A 163 -10.80 6.53 -3.66
C ALA A 163 -11.42 7.93 -3.65
N ALA A 164 -12.57 8.13 -4.32
CA ALA A 164 -13.27 9.41 -4.35
C ALA A 164 -13.74 9.85 -2.95
N ARG A 165 -14.11 8.90 -2.09
CA ARG A 165 -14.56 9.19 -0.73
C ARG A 165 -13.42 9.57 0.20
N TYR A 166 -12.32 8.83 0.18
CA TYR A 166 -11.30 8.93 1.23
C TYR A 166 -10.06 9.73 0.83
N ALA A 167 -9.72 9.83 -0.47
CA ALA A 167 -8.54 10.59 -0.88
C ALA A 167 -8.66 12.10 -0.59
N PRO A 168 -9.81 12.77 -0.74
CA PRO A 168 -9.95 14.17 -0.34
C PRO A 168 -9.73 14.39 1.16
N GLY A 169 -10.05 13.39 2.00
CA GLY A 169 -9.83 13.38 3.44
C GLY A 169 -8.40 13.06 3.86
N GLY A 170 -7.50 12.72 2.94
CA GLY A 170 -6.09 12.50 3.24
C GLY A 170 -5.59 11.06 3.13
N VAL A 171 -6.44 10.10 2.79
CA VAL A 171 -5.98 8.74 2.46
C VAL A 171 -5.16 8.80 1.17
N ARG A 172 -3.95 8.23 1.21
CA ARG A 172 -2.98 8.28 0.10
C ARG A 172 -2.55 6.91 -0.39
N MET A 173 -2.92 5.84 0.31
CA MET A 173 -2.54 4.48 0.01
C MET A 173 -3.79 3.63 -0.17
N PHE A 174 -3.80 2.84 -1.25
CA PHE A 174 -4.85 1.90 -1.58
C PHE A 174 -4.20 0.59 -2.03
N GLU A 175 -4.48 -0.48 -1.33
CA GLU A 175 -4.03 -1.83 -1.67
C GLU A 175 -5.15 -2.58 -2.38
N ILE A 176 -4.83 -3.30 -3.44
CA ILE A 176 -5.84 -3.98 -4.26
C ILE A 176 -5.88 -5.46 -3.91
N TRP A 177 -6.85 -5.84 -3.11
CA TRP A 177 -7.06 -7.18 -2.57
C TRP A 177 -6.06 -7.61 -1.49
N ASN A 178 -6.44 -8.62 -0.71
CA ASN A 178 -5.61 -9.31 0.27
C ASN A 178 -5.34 -10.74 -0.19
N GLU A 179 -4.09 -11.17 -0.20
CA GLU A 179 -3.62 -12.55 -0.50
C GLU A 179 -4.31 -13.25 -1.69
N PRO A 180 -4.34 -12.61 -2.90
CA PRO A 180 -5.06 -13.17 -4.05
C PRO A 180 -4.46 -14.49 -4.57
N ASN A 181 -3.30 -14.88 -4.07
CA ASN A 181 -2.63 -16.14 -4.38
C ASN A 181 -3.01 -17.30 -3.43
N ARG A 182 -3.99 -17.08 -2.53
CA ARG A 182 -4.43 -18.02 -1.50
C ARG A 182 -5.93 -18.32 -1.61
N VAL A 183 -6.29 -19.60 -1.56
CA VAL A 183 -7.69 -20.06 -1.71
C VAL A 183 -8.64 -19.46 -0.68
N GLY A 184 -8.18 -19.16 0.54
CA GLY A 184 -9.00 -18.52 1.58
C GLY A 184 -9.38 -17.06 1.27
N PHE A 185 -8.67 -16.43 0.32
CA PHE A 185 -8.89 -15.02 -0.06
C PHE A 185 -9.25 -14.83 -1.53
N TRP A 186 -9.22 -15.89 -2.35
CA TRP A 186 -9.62 -15.86 -3.75
C TRP A 186 -10.30 -17.17 -4.14
N SER A 187 -11.63 -17.19 -4.15
CA SER A 187 -12.43 -18.38 -4.43
C SER A 187 -12.77 -18.54 -5.92
N PRO A 188 -12.91 -19.76 -6.42
CA PRO A 188 -12.70 -21.05 -5.72
C PRO A 188 -11.22 -21.44 -5.61
N LYS A 189 -10.33 -20.77 -6.30
CA LYS A 189 -8.86 -20.88 -6.25
C LYS A 189 -8.20 -19.68 -6.87
N PRO A 190 -6.96 -19.36 -6.49
CA PRO A 190 -6.16 -18.29 -7.09
C PRO A 190 -6.13 -18.33 -8.62
N ASP A 191 -6.33 -17.16 -9.23
CA ASP A 191 -6.34 -16.96 -10.69
C ASP A 191 -5.58 -15.66 -11.01
N PRO A 192 -4.27 -15.75 -11.36
CA PRO A 192 -3.46 -14.57 -11.63
C PRO A 192 -4.00 -13.68 -12.75
N ALA A 193 -4.60 -14.30 -13.79
CA ALA A 193 -5.14 -13.54 -14.93
C ALA A 193 -6.39 -12.76 -14.53
N ALA A 194 -7.32 -13.38 -13.78
CA ALA A 194 -8.50 -12.70 -13.26
C ALA A 194 -8.12 -11.57 -12.28
N TYR A 195 -7.23 -11.86 -11.33
CA TYR A 195 -6.72 -10.84 -10.41
C TYR A 195 -6.03 -9.67 -11.16
N THR A 196 -5.21 -9.98 -12.17
CA THR A 196 -4.55 -8.93 -12.97
C THR A 196 -5.55 -8.06 -13.71
N ALA A 197 -6.65 -8.62 -14.20
CA ALA A 197 -7.71 -7.85 -14.84
C ALA A 197 -8.38 -6.88 -13.85
N ASP A 198 -8.68 -7.34 -12.64
CA ASP A 198 -9.24 -6.52 -11.57
C ASP A 198 -8.27 -5.44 -11.11
N LEU A 199 -7.00 -5.76 -10.92
CA LEU A 199 -5.93 -4.83 -10.56
C LEU A 199 -5.79 -3.70 -11.59
N LYS A 200 -5.74 -4.03 -12.90
CA LYS A 200 -5.64 -3.05 -14.00
C LYS A 200 -6.83 -2.09 -14.01
N ALA A 201 -8.03 -2.62 -13.84
CA ALA A 201 -9.25 -1.84 -13.85
C ALA A 201 -9.37 -0.92 -12.61
N ALA A 202 -9.06 -1.45 -11.43
CA ALA A 202 -9.03 -0.72 -10.17
C ALA A 202 -7.96 0.39 -10.18
N TYR A 203 -6.73 0.07 -10.59
CA TYR A 203 -5.64 1.06 -10.72
C TYR A 203 -6.05 2.25 -11.57
N ALA A 204 -6.56 2.00 -12.77
CA ALA A 204 -6.99 3.06 -13.67
C ALA A 204 -8.10 3.94 -13.06
N SER A 205 -9.01 3.34 -12.29
CA SER A 205 -10.11 4.05 -11.63
C SER A 205 -9.62 4.89 -10.46
N ILE A 206 -8.77 4.34 -9.60
CA ILE A 206 -8.16 5.06 -8.48
C ILE A 206 -7.34 6.23 -8.98
N LYS A 207 -6.48 6.02 -9.99
CA LYS A 207 -5.66 7.10 -10.56
C LYS A 207 -6.47 8.22 -11.20
N ARG A 208 -7.67 7.97 -11.71
CA ARG A 208 -8.59 9.04 -12.15
C ARG A 208 -9.18 9.81 -10.97
N ALA A 209 -9.57 9.13 -9.89
CA ALA A 209 -10.16 9.75 -8.71
C ALA A 209 -9.12 10.43 -7.81
N ALA A 210 -7.94 9.86 -7.69
CA ALA A 210 -6.85 10.27 -6.83
C ALA A 210 -5.48 10.11 -7.53
N PRO A 211 -5.08 10.99 -8.45
CA PRO A 211 -3.87 10.82 -9.29
C PRO A 211 -2.57 10.65 -8.51
N SER A 212 -2.47 11.24 -7.32
CA SER A 212 -1.28 11.18 -6.45
C SER A 212 -1.29 10.01 -5.47
N ALA A 213 -2.34 9.17 -5.44
CA ALA A 213 -2.40 8.02 -4.56
C ALA A 213 -1.34 6.97 -4.91
N LEU A 214 -0.77 6.36 -3.91
CA LEU A 214 0.03 5.14 -4.03
C LEU A 214 -0.93 3.95 -4.14
N VAL A 215 -0.87 3.22 -5.24
CA VAL A 215 -1.64 1.99 -5.42
C VAL A 215 -0.70 0.79 -5.28
N ILE A 216 -0.96 -0.03 -4.28
CA ILE A 216 -0.19 -1.22 -3.96
C ILE A 216 -0.95 -2.42 -4.52
N SER A 217 -0.26 -3.38 -5.14
CA SER A 217 -0.89 -4.67 -5.47
C SER A 217 -1.25 -5.42 -4.19
N GLY A 218 -2.17 -6.36 -4.22
CA GLY A 218 -2.53 -7.16 -3.06
C GLY A 218 -1.33 -7.86 -2.45
N GLY A 219 -1.23 -7.81 -1.12
CA GLY A 219 -0.17 -8.47 -0.37
C GLY A 219 -0.15 -9.97 -0.64
N LEU A 220 0.89 -10.46 -1.30
CA LEU A 220 1.00 -11.87 -1.65
C LEU A 220 1.49 -12.70 -0.45
N ALA A 221 0.80 -13.78 -0.13
CA ALA A 221 1.21 -14.72 0.91
C ALA A 221 2.35 -15.65 0.45
N PRO A 222 3.27 -16.05 1.33
CA PRO A 222 4.39 -16.95 0.99
C PRO A 222 3.94 -18.42 0.94
N GLU A 223 2.91 -18.71 0.16
CA GLU A 223 2.33 -20.03 0.02
C GLU A 223 3.22 -20.95 -0.82
N ALA A 224 3.00 -22.26 -0.70
CA ALA A 224 3.55 -23.24 -1.61
C ALA A 224 2.61 -23.45 -2.80
N ASN A 225 3.15 -23.97 -3.90
CA ASN A 225 2.34 -24.52 -5.00
C ASN A 225 1.81 -25.89 -4.59
N ASP A 226 0.67 -25.96 -3.93
CA ASP A 226 0.08 -27.17 -3.37
C ASP A 226 -1.14 -27.69 -4.15
N GLY A 227 -1.46 -27.06 -5.29
CA GLY A 227 -2.63 -27.35 -6.12
C GLY A 227 -3.88 -26.55 -5.75
N THR A 228 -3.86 -25.88 -4.59
CA THR A 228 -4.90 -24.96 -4.11
C THR A 228 -4.40 -23.53 -4.06
N ASN A 229 -3.19 -23.31 -3.57
CA ASN A 229 -2.52 -22.02 -3.49
C ASN A 229 -1.44 -21.90 -4.56
N ILE A 230 -1.00 -20.67 -4.84
CA ILE A 230 0.10 -20.39 -5.74
C ILE A 230 1.19 -19.63 -4.97
N ASN A 231 2.45 -20.08 -5.12
CA ASN A 231 3.58 -19.38 -4.52
C ASN A 231 3.61 -17.92 -4.95
N ALA A 232 3.95 -17.01 -4.04
CA ALA A 232 3.95 -15.57 -4.30
C ALA A 232 4.84 -15.14 -5.48
N VAL A 233 6.01 -15.78 -5.62
CA VAL A 233 6.95 -15.47 -6.71
C VAL A 233 6.36 -15.88 -8.05
N ASP A 234 5.75 -17.06 -8.12
CA ASP A 234 5.13 -17.58 -9.34
C ASP A 234 3.86 -16.80 -9.69
N PHE A 235 3.07 -16.41 -8.68
CA PHE A 235 1.90 -15.55 -8.89
C PHE A 235 2.29 -14.19 -9.46
N LEU A 236 3.34 -13.57 -8.92
CA LEU A 236 3.85 -12.29 -9.42
C LEU A 236 4.40 -12.42 -10.86
N GLN A 237 5.09 -13.53 -11.18
CA GLN A 237 5.53 -13.80 -12.56
C GLN A 237 4.33 -13.90 -13.51
N ALA A 238 3.29 -14.61 -13.11
CA ALA A 238 2.06 -14.74 -13.89
C ALA A 238 1.35 -13.38 -14.07
N MET A 239 1.26 -12.57 -13.02
CA MET A 239 0.73 -11.20 -13.12
C MET A 239 1.46 -10.38 -14.20
N TYR A 240 2.80 -10.42 -14.23
CA TYR A 240 3.57 -9.72 -15.26
C TYR A 240 3.32 -10.29 -16.65
N ALA A 241 3.22 -11.62 -16.78
CA ALA A 241 2.88 -12.27 -18.05
C ALA A 241 1.48 -11.85 -18.56
N ASP A 242 0.53 -11.61 -17.66
CA ASP A 242 -0.82 -11.12 -17.94
C ASP A 242 -0.88 -9.58 -18.12
N GLY A 243 0.28 -8.92 -18.12
CA GLY A 243 0.40 -7.50 -18.42
C GLY A 243 0.06 -6.58 -17.25
N ALA A 244 0.37 -6.97 -16.01
CA ALA A 244 0.20 -6.13 -14.82
C ALA A 244 1.15 -4.92 -14.78
N GLN A 245 2.23 -4.92 -15.57
CA GLN A 245 3.19 -3.81 -15.63
C GLN A 245 2.47 -2.47 -15.86
N GLY A 246 2.79 -1.46 -15.04
CA GLY A 246 2.14 -0.14 -15.13
C GLY A 246 0.75 -0.06 -14.46
N SER A 247 0.28 -1.13 -13.80
CA SER A 247 -1.01 -1.19 -13.11
C SER A 247 -0.92 -1.27 -11.59
N PHE A 248 0.22 -0.93 -11.03
CA PHE A 248 0.48 -0.69 -9.62
C PHE A 248 1.70 0.21 -9.46
N ASP A 249 1.79 0.92 -8.34
CA ASP A 249 2.94 1.76 -8.01
C ASP A 249 3.95 1.01 -7.14
N ALA A 250 3.51 0.00 -6.39
CA ALA A 250 4.31 -0.86 -5.52
C ALA A 250 3.73 -2.28 -5.45
N VAL A 251 4.57 -3.26 -5.10
CA VAL A 251 4.14 -4.64 -4.85
C VAL A 251 3.86 -4.81 -3.36
N GLY A 252 2.67 -5.31 -3.01
CA GLY A 252 2.32 -5.77 -1.67
C GLY A 252 2.86 -7.18 -1.43
N TYR A 253 3.40 -7.42 -0.24
CA TYR A 253 3.92 -8.74 0.11
C TYR A 253 3.84 -9.00 1.61
N HIS A 254 3.54 -10.24 1.99
CA HIS A 254 3.43 -10.73 3.36
C HIS A 254 4.57 -11.73 3.66
N PRO A 255 5.77 -11.28 4.07
CA PRO A 255 6.93 -12.16 4.24
C PRO A 255 6.90 -12.95 5.56
N TYR A 256 5.79 -13.63 5.85
CA TYR A 256 5.72 -14.53 6.99
C TYR A 256 6.81 -15.62 6.89
N SER A 257 7.57 -15.81 7.96
CA SER A 257 8.76 -16.67 7.98
C SER A 257 8.84 -17.60 9.17
N TYR A 258 7.92 -17.47 10.14
CA TYR A 258 7.94 -18.28 11.34
C TYR A 258 7.89 -19.79 11.01
N PRO A 259 8.60 -20.65 11.78
CA PRO A 259 9.35 -20.31 12.98
C PRO A 259 10.74 -19.69 12.75
N ALA A 260 11.17 -19.51 11.49
CA ALA A 260 12.47 -18.87 11.18
C ALA A 260 12.41 -17.35 11.43
N LEU A 261 13.55 -16.78 11.75
CA LEU A 261 13.73 -15.32 11.84
C LEU A 261 13.95 -14.71 10.45
N PRO A 262 13.60 -13.43 10.23
CA PRO A 262 13.77 -12.75 8.95
C PRO A 262 15.19 -12.77 8.38
N ASP A 263 16.23 -12.68 9.20
CA ASP A 263 17.62 -12.69 8.77
C ASP A 263 18.19 -14.12 8.51
N SER A 264 17.41 -15.15 8.88
CA SER A 264 17.79 -16.55 8.70
C SER A 264 17.31 -17.09 7.36
N TYR A 265 18.22 -17.38 6.44
CA TYR A 265 17.87 -17.94 5.15
C TYR A 265 17.18 -19.30 5.27
N GLN A 266 15.98 -19.35 4.70
CA GLN A 266 15.22 -20.58 4.48
C GLN A 266 14.49 -20.44 3.13
N SER A 267 14.70 -21.36 2.20
CA SER A 267 14.11 -21.26 0.85
C SER A 267 12.59 -21.15 0.83
N TRP A 268 11.93 -21.63 1.86
CA TRP A 268 10.47 -21.61 2.04
C TRP A 268 9.98 -20.34 2.75
N SER A 269 10.84 -19.59 3.46
CA SER A 269 10.40 -18.44 4.24
C SER A 269 10.03 -17.27 3.33
N GLY A 270 8.99 -16.55 3.69
CA GLY A 270 8.57 -15.37 2.94
C GLY A 270 9.64 -14.30 2.88
N TRP A 271 10.39 -14.10 3.96
CA TRP A 271 11.48 -13.11 3.96
C TRP A 271 12.58 -13.46 2.96
N SER A 272 13.00 -14.74 2.92
CA SER A 272 14.01 -15.16 1.95
C SER A 272 13.50 -15.11 0.50
N GLN A 273 12.22 -15.42 0.27
CA GLN A 273 11.59 -15.31 -1.05
C GLN A 273 11.47 -13.86 -1.52
N MET A 274 11.57 -12.88 -0.62
CA MET A 274 11.49 -11.48 -1.00
C MET A 274 12.69 -11.05 -1.87
N ASP A 275 13.93 -11.49 -1.56
CA ASP A 275 15.11 -11.15 -2.37
C ASP A 275 16.25 -12.19 -2.39
N GLN A 276 16.26 -13.22 -1.53
CA GLN A 276 17.39 -14.15 -1.38
C GLN A 276 17.24 -15.41 -2.25
N THR A 277 16.03 -15.83 -2.59
CA THR A 277 15.80 -16.95 -3.52
C THR A 277 16.02 -16.54 -4.98
N ARG A 278 16.06 -17.54 -5.89
CA ARG A 278 16.13 -17.30 -7.34
C ARG A 278 15.16 -18.25 -8.05
N PRO A 279 14.05 -17.68 -8.64
CA PRO A 279 13.64 -16.27 -8.59
C PRO A 279 13.21 -15.81 -7.19
N SER A 280 13.10 -14.50 -6.99
CA SER A 280 12.54 -13.84 -5.79
C SER A 280 11.55 -12.75 -6.22
N ILE A 281 10.73 -12.25 -5.30
CA ILE A 281 9.85 -11.10 -5.55
C ILE A 281 10.65 -9.95 -6.19
N ARG A 282 11.77 -9.57 -5.58
CA ARG A 282 12.61 -8.47 -6.07
C ARG A 282 13.21 -8.75 -7.45
N SER A 283 13.71 -9.97 -7.70
CA SER A 283 14.28 -10.31 -8.99
C SER A 283 13.25 -10.33 -10.11
N VAL A 284 12.02 -10.78 -9.84
CA VAL A 284 10.90 -10.74 -10.80
C VAL A 284 10.57 -9.30 -11.18
N MET A 285 10.41 -8.40 -10.20
CA MET A 285 10.20 -6.96 -10.45
C MET A 285 11.30 -6.38 -11.33
N THR A 286 12.56 -6.65 -10.99
CA THR A 286 13.72 -6.13 -11.72
C THR A 286 13.76 -6.61 -13.16
N SER A 287 13.53 -7.91 -13.38
CA SER A 287 13.52 -8.50 -14.73
C SER A 287 12.39 -7.98 -15.61
N ASN A 288 11.32 -7.46 -15.02
CA ASN A 288 10.18 -6.85 -15.71
C ASN A 288 10.27 -5.31 -15.80
N GLY A 289 11.43 -4.71 -15.50
CA GLY A 289 11.64 -3.26 -15.65
C GLY A 289 11.13 -2.42 -14.48
N ASP A 290 10.65 -3.02 -13.40
CA ASP A 290 10.09 -2.35 -12.22
C ASP A 290 11.09 -2.22 -11.06
N ALA A 291 12.39 -2.20 -11.36
CA ALA A 291 13.44 -2.03 -10.36
C ALA A 291 13.32 -0.73 -9.53
N ALA A 292 12.68 0.31 -10.06
CA ALA A 292 12.43 1.56 -9.35
C ALA A 292 11.25 1.48 -8.36
N LYS A 293 10.34 0.51 -8.53
CA LYS A 293 9.20 0.34 -7.63
C LYS A 293 9.62 -0.34 -6.33
N GLN A 294 8.86 -0.05 -5.27
CA GLN A 294 9.11 -0.59 -3.93
C GLN A 294 8.26 -1.85 -3.67
N VAL A 295 8.73 -2.67 -2.74
CA VAL A 295 7.91 -3.70 -2.08
C VAL A 295 7.37 -3.09 -0.78
N TRP A 296 6.09 -3.21 -0.54
CA TRP A 296 5.45 -2.88 0.73
C TRP A 296 5.15 -4.17 1.47
N ILE A 297 5.69 -4.28 2.68
CA ILE A 297 5.38 -5.38 3.59
C ILE A 297 4.06 -5.01 4.27
N THR A 298 2.95 -5.43 3.66
CA THR A 298 1.62 -5.03 4.12
C THR A 298 1.12 -5.89 5.27
N GLU A 299 1.80 -7.03 5.53
CA GLU A 299 1.72 -7.76 6.78
C GLU A 299 3.03 -8.47 7.11
N VAL A 300 3.38 -8.50 8.40
CA VAL A 300 4.39 -9.39 8.97
C VAL A 300 4.09 -9.68 10.43
N GLY A 301 4.27 -10.91 10.84
CA GLY A 301 4.00 -11.34 12.21
C GLY A 301 4.52 -12.74 12.50
N ALA A 302 4.37 -13.14 13.76
CA ALA A 302 4.57 -14.51 14.20
C ALA A 302 3.62 -14.80 15.37
N PRO A 303 2.96 -15.96 15.41
CA PRO A 303 2.05 -16.31 16.50
C PRO A 303 2.84 -16.63 17.78
N SER A 304 2.48 -15.99 18.89
CA SER A 304 3.18 -16.22 20.17
C SER A 304 2.75 -17.49 20.90
N SER A 305 1.67 -18.13 20.46
CA SER A 305 1.10 -19.36 21.03
C SER A 305 0.24 -20.08 19.98
N GLY A 306 -0.46 -21.14 20.37
CA GLY A 306 -1.26 -21.96 19.45
C GLY A 306 -0.42 -23.01 18.74
N PRO A 307 -0.98 -23.68 17.70
CA PRO A 307 -0.33 -24.82 17.02
C PRO A 307 1.02 -24.47 16.39
N ASP A 308 1.13 -23.26 15.81
CA ASP A 308 2.33 -22.77 15.15
C ASP A 308 3.07 -21.72 16.01
N GLY A 309 2.78 -21.70 17.31
CA GLY A 309 3.30 -20.72 18.25
C GLY A 309 4.80 -20.81 18.47
N VAL A 310 5.51 -19.72 18.13
CA VAL A 310 6.97 -19.64 18.29
C VAL A 310 7.41 -19.24 19.71
N GLY A 311 6.47 -18.86 20.56
CA GLY A 311 6.74 -18.27 21.87
C GLY A 311 6.93 -16.74 21.81
N ARG A 312 6.67 -16.08 22.95
CA ARG A 312 6.66 -14.60 23.03
C ARG A 312 8.03 -13.96 22.76
N ALA A 313 9.10 -14.64 23.13
CA ALA A 313 10.47 -14.12 22.89
C ALA A 313 10.83 -14.16 21.40
N ALA A 314 10.53 -15.27 20.72
CA ALA A 314 10.77 -15.39 19.29
C ALA A 314 9.86 -14.46 18.46
N GLN A 315 8.59 -14.26 18.85
CA GLN A 315 7.73 -13.24 18.27
C GLN A 315 8.38 -11.84 18.35
N ALA A 316 8.91 -11.48 19.51
CA ALA A 316 9.56 -10.18 19.71
C ALA A 316 10.81 -10.02 18.84
N ALA A 317 11.64 -11.06 18.72
CA ALA A 317 12.82 -11.08 17.89
C ALA A 317 12.45 -10.93 16.41
N ALA A 318 11.51 -11.73 15.90
CA ALA A 318 11.07 -11.71 14.51
C ALA A 318 10.56 -10.32 14.09
N LEU A 319 9.74 -9.68 14.90
CA LEU A 319 9.23 -8.34 14.61
C LEU A 319 10.32 -7.25 14.68
N SER A 320 11.22 -7.36 15.63
CA SER A 320 12.37 -6.43 15.71
C SER A 320 13.26 -6.52 14.47
N GLU A 321 13.61 -7.73 14.05
CA GLU A 321 14.44 -7.97 12.86
C GLU A 321 13.74 -7.51 11.58
N ALA A 322 12.45 -7.80 11.44
CA ALA A 322 11.65 -7.33 10.28
C ALA A 322 11.67 -5.80 10.17
N ILE A 323 11.48 -5.08 11.28
CA ILE A 323 11.50 -3.61 11.28
C ILE A 323 12.91 -3.08 10.94
N VAL A 324 13.95 -3.67 11.54
CA VAL A 324 15.35 -3.29 11.24
C VAL A 324 15.68 -3.56 9.78
N GLY A 325 15.31 -4.72 9.24
CA GLY A 325 15.47 -5.07 7.83
C GLY A 325 14.76 -4.07 6.92
N ALA A 326 13.50 -3.76 7.18
CA ALA A 326 12.74 -2.80 6.40
C ALA A 326 13.33 -1.37 6.44
N ARG A 327 14.03 -1.00 7.51
CA ARG A 327 14.71 0.31 7.61
C ARG A 327 16.01 0.38 6.82
N THR A 328 16.68 -0.74 6.61
CA THR A 328 18.00 -0.82 5.96
C THR A 328 17.91 -1.13 4.47
N ILE A 329 16.86 -1.81 4.02
CA ILE A 329 16.65 -2.18 2.63
C ILE A 329 15.94 -1.05 1.88
N SER A 330 16.65 -0.37 0.98
CA SER A 330 16.20 0.88 0.34
C SER A 330 14.96 0.75 -0.56
N TRP A 331 14.71 -0.45 -1.10
CA TRP A 331 13.57 -0.73 -1.96
C TRP A 331 12.33 -1.23 -1.20
N ILE A 332 12.38 -1.33 0.14
CA ILE A 332 11.17 -1.55 0.94
C ILE A 332 10.49 -0.21 1.18
N GLY A 333 9.22 -0.12 0.78
CA GLY A 333 8.36 1.05 0.88
C GLY A 333 7.86 1.32 2.30
N GLY A 334 7.38 0.31 2.98
CA GLY A 334 6.85 0.37 4.33
C GLY A 334 6.63 -1.03 4.90
N LEU A 335 6.23 -1.10 6.17
CA LEU A 335 5.97 -2.34 6.88
C LEU A 335 4.80 -2.18 7.85
N TYR A 336 3.87 -3.13 7.81
CA TYR A 336 2.77 -3.26 8.76
C TYR A 336 2.92 -4.53 9.58
N VAL A 337 2.87 -4.39 10.90
CA VAL A 337 2.86 -5.52 11.83
C VAL A 337 1.43 -6.06 11.94
N TYR A 338 1.26 -7.34 11.75
CA TYR A 338 0.04 -8.06 12.08
C TYR A 338 0.24 -8.73 13.44
N THR A 339 -0.45 -8.30 14.51
CA THR A 339 -1.50 -7.29 14.63
C THR A 339 -1.37 -6.55 15.96
N TRP A 340 -2.29 -5.64 16.30
CA TRP A 340 -2.22 -4.87 17.55
C TRP A 340 -2.48 -5.71 18.81
N GLN A 341 -3.57 -6.45 18.80
CA GLN A 341 -4.03 -7.24 19.93
C GLN A 341 -4.38 -8.65 19.52
N ASP A 342 -4.11 -9.63 20.36
CA ASP A 342 -4.55 -11.00 20.13
C ASP A 342 -6.07 -11.04 19.92
N GLU A 343 -6.51 -11.70 18.85
CA GLU A 343 -7.92 -11.74 18.44
C GLU A 343 -8.74 -12.69 19.33
N GLY A 344 -8.06 -13.62 20.01
CA GLY A 344 -8.71 -14.59 20.88
C GLY A 344 -7.73 -15.28 21.84
N THR A 345 -8.15 -16.41 22.34
CA THR A 345 -7.38 -17.30 23.23
C THR A 345 -7.59 -18.76 22.87
N GLY A 346 -8.07 -19.05 21.64
CA GLY A 346 -8.34 -20.39 21.14
C GLY A 346 -7.06 -21.20 20.98
N PRO A 347 -6.86 -22.31 21.72
CA PRO A 347 -5.61 -23.07 21.68
C PRO A 347 -5.36 -23.75 20.32
N SER A 348 -6.39 -23.90 19.51
CA SER A 348 -6.33 -24.52 18.18
C SER A 348 -6.32 -23.53 17.02
N ASN A 349 -6.44 -22.21 17.29
CA ASN A 349 -6.44 -21.19 16.26
C ASN A 349 -5.15 -20.35 16.36
N TYR A 350 -4.23 -20.51 15.41
CA TYR A 350 -2.96 -19.77 15.40
C TYR A 350 -3.15 -18.28 15.17
N VAL A 351 -4.20 -17.87 14.45
CA VAL A 351 -4.50 -16.48 14.14
C VAL A 351 -4.74 -15.64 15.42
N ASP A 352 -5.29 -16.27 16.46
CA ASP A 352 -5.57 -15.61 17.74
C ASP A 352 -4.35 -15.00 18.44
N TRP A 353 -3.10 -15.29 18.01
CA TRP A 353 -1.90 -15.08 18.82
C TRP A 353 -0.86 -14.10 18.25
N PHE A 354 -1.19 -13.36 17.22
CA PHE A 354 -0.25 -12.43 16.55
C PHE A 354 -0.10 -11.07 17.23
N GLY A 355 -1.00 -10.68 18.11
CA GLY A 355 -1.03 -9.36 18.74
C GLY A 355 0.28 -8.96 19.43
N LEU A 356 0.55 -7.66 19.48
CA LEU A 356 1.54 -7.06 20.37
C LEU A 356 1.05 -7.05 21.83
N LEU A 357 -0.27 -7.05 21.98
CA LEU A 357 -0.96 -7.20 23.27
C LEU A 357 -1.64 -8.56 23.34
N THR A 358 -1.84 -9.06 24.56
CA THR A 358 -2.72 -10.21 24.78
C THR A 358 -4.18 -9.83 24.51
N ALA A 359 -5.09 -10.80 24.39
CA ALA A 359 -6.53 -10.57 24.25
C ALA A 359 -7.15 -9.72 25.39
N ARG A 360 -6.46 -9.64 26.54
CA ARG A 360 -6.86 -8.79 27.66
C ARG A 360 -6.18 -7.41 27.68
N GLY A 361 -5.46 -7.04 26.60
CA GLY A 361 -4.78 -5.76 26.45
C GLY A 361 -3.46 -5.63 27.22
N THR A 362 -2.90 -6.74 27.74
CA THR A 362 -1.60 -6.71 28.42
C THR A 362 -0.46 -6.75 27.41
N PRO A 363 0.53 -5.82 27.44
CA PRO A 363 1.67 -5.83 26.54
C PRO A 363 2.48 -7.13 26.61
N LYS A 364 2.79 -7.71 25.45
CA LYS A 364 3.74 -8.81 25.29
C LYS A 364 5.16 -8.26 25.09
N PRO A 365 6.25 -9.06 25.21
CA PRO A 365 7.61 -8.62 24.89
C PRO A 365 7.73 -7.96 23.51
N ALA A 366 6.95 -8.40 22.54
CA ALA A 366 6.88 -7.86 21.19
C ALA A 366 6.52 -6.35 21.16
N TYR A 367 5.67 -5.88 22.08
CA TYR A 367 5.32 -4.46 22.18
C TYR A 367 6.57 -3.58 22.45
N ALA A 368 7.38 -3.97 23.44
CA ALA A 368 8.61 -3.24 23.75
C ALA A 368 9.67 -3.37 22.65
N ALA A 369 9.76 -4.54 22.01
CA ALA A 369 10.70 -4.78 20.92
C ALA A 369 10.38 -3.91 19.69
N VAL A 370 9.11 -3.81 19.31
CA VAL A 370 8.65 -2.93 18.22
C VAL A 370 8.92 -1.46 18.57
N ALA A 371 8.59 -1.00 19.77
CA ALA A 371 8.89 0.36 20.21
C ALA A 371 10.39 0.69 20.15
N ALA A 372 11.25 -0.25 20.55
CA ALA A 372 12.71 -0.12 20.47
C ALA A 372 13.21 -0.05 19.03
N ALA A 373 12.76 -0.96 18.18
CA ALA A 373 13.15 -1.01 16.76
C ALA A 373 12.72 0.26 16.00
N LEU A 374 11.61 0.89 16.41
CA LEU A 374 11.15 2.18 15.88
C LEU A 374 11.85 3.40 16.50
N GLY A 375 12.78 3.20 17.46
CA GLY A 375 13.56 4.28 18.08
C GLY A 375 12.80 5.09 19.11
N ARG A 376 11.74 4.53 19.72
CA ARG A 376 10.91 5.19 20.75
C ARG A 376 11.25 4.75 22.18
N CYS A 377 12.37 4.08 22.40
CA CYS A 377 12.86 3.84 23.74
C CYS A 377 13.27 5.16 24.38
N GLY A 378 12.52 5.61 25.38
CA GLY A 378 12.88 6.76 26.21
C GLY A 378 14.21 6.52 26.92
N ARG A 379 14.98 7.57 27.18
CA ARG A 379 16.29 7.55 27.85
C ARG A 379 16.27 6.94 29.26
N THR A 380 15.11 6.59 29.80
CA THR A 380 14.92 6.06 31.18
C THR A 380 14.69 4.55 31.25
N HIS A 381 14.42 3.87 30.13
CA HIS A 381 14.35 2.42 30.09
C HIS A 381 15.51 1.89 29.26
N ARG A 382 16.47 1.23 29.91
CA ARG A 382 17.48 0.41 29.25
C ARG A 382 16.74 -0.60 28.37
N CYS A 383 16.58 -0.25 27.08
CA CYS A 383 16.23 -1.24 26.08
C CYS A 383 17.24 -2.35 26.19
N ILE A 384 16.78 -3.55 26.43
CA ILE A 384 17.64 -4.72 26.66
C ILE A 384 18.41 -4.99 25.37
N SER A 385 19.52 -4.29 25.17
CA SER A 385 20.59 -4.70 24.26
C SER A 385 21.47 -5.69 25.04
N ARG A 386 21.01 -6.89 25.27
CA ARG A 386 21.81 -8.04 25.72
C ARG A 386 21.13 -9.32 25.29
N ALA A 387 21.15 -9.59 24.00
CA ALA A 387 21.04 -10.94 23.46
C ALA A 387 22.03 -11.13 22.32
N ALA A 388 23.23 -10.52 22.43
CA ALA A 388 24.35 -10.81 21.57
C ALA A 388 25.60 -10.85 22.45
N ASP A 389 25.69 -11.86 23.30
CA ASP A 389 26.89 -12.36 23.90
C ASP A 389 26.52 -13.58 24.79
N ARG A 390 26.28 -14.72 24.16
CA ARG A 390 26.67 -16.07 24.63
C ARG A 390 26.36 -17.11 23.55
#